data_38fe98eeb92e19bfdbd4f0e2bd0d9cb2
#
_entry.id   38fe98eeb92e19bfdbd4f0e2bd0d9cb2
#
_cell.length_a   1.000
_cell.length_b   1.000
_cell.length_c   1.000
_cell.angle_alpha   90.00
_cell.angle_beta   90.00
_cell.angle_gamma   90.00
#
_symmetry.space_group_name_H-M   'P 1'
#
loop_
_entity.id
_entity.type
_entity.pdbx_description
1 polymer ?
#
loop_
_entity_poly.entity_id
_entity_poly.type
_entity_poly.pdbx_seq_one_letter_code
_entity_poly.pdbx_strand_id
1 'polypeptide(L)'
;IHQDFANQFDAKIEFRKDEVTPDTLETWLTDFFKDGGKGISITLPLKEAALNYADEISDRARLASACNVIYAKDKKLFGDNTDGQGLITDLENNLKVTLKDKKILILGAGGAARGIIPSIIEKDPASLKIANRTESKALLLKQDLEGKIDLKGKSLIFEAGGLTDDFLLADSYDLVINS
;
A
#
# COMPACT_ATOMS: atom_id res chain seq x y z
N ILE A 1 -1.18 -20.32 1.15
CA ILE A 1 -1.15 -19.36 0.02
C ILE A 1 0.21 -19.38 -0.66
N HIS A 2 1.35 -19.03 0.00
CA HIS A 2 2.67 -18.99 -0.68
C HIS A 2 3.11 -20.36 -1.21
N GLN A 3 2.86 -21.43 -0.45
CA GLN A 3 3.12 -22.80 -0.91
C GLN A 3 2.24 -23.18 -2.10
N ASP A 4 0.98 -22.74 -2.11
CA ASP A 4 0.07 -23.03 -3.22
C ASP A 4 0.50 -22.31 -4.49
N PHE A 5 1.00 -21.06 -4.37
CA PHE A 5 1.60 -20.36 -5.50
C PHE A 5 2.87 -21.05 -5.98
N ALA A 6 3.76 -21.47 -5.08
CA ALA A 6 4.97 -22.19 -5.44
C ALA A 6 4.66 -23.48 -6.20
N ASN A 7 3.66 -24.24 -5.76
CA ASN A 7 3.21 -25.46 -6.41
C ASN A 7 2.70 -25.23 -7.85
N GLN A 8 2.03 -24.08 -8.11
CA GLN A 8 1.56 -23.73 -9.45
C GLN A 8 2.70 -23.49 -10.45
N PHE A 9 3.87 -23.08 -9.94
CA PHE A 9 5.06 -22.82 -10.76
C PHE A 9 6.14 -23.89 -10.65
N ASP A 10 5.82 -25.04 -10.02
CA ASP A 10 6.79 -26.11 -9.70
C ASP A 10 8.05 -25.58 -8.98
N ALA A 11 7.85 -24.56 -8.14
CA ALA A 11 8.92 -23.89 -7.42
C ALA A 11 9.05 -24.47 -6.00
N LYS A 12 10.28 -24.84 -5.62
CA LYS A 12 10.60 -25.22 -4.24
C LYS A 12 10.95 -23.97 -3.46
N ILE A 13 10.06 -23.60 -2.53
CA ILE A 13 10.29 -22.46 -1.62
C ILE A 13 10.19 -22.93 -0.17
N GLU A 14 10.99 -22.32 0.68
CA GLU A 14 10.79 -22.29 2.12
C GLU A 14 10.21 -20.92 2.47
N PHE A 15 9.04 -20.90 3.09
CA PHE A 15 8.39 -19.68 3.56
C PHE A 15 8.20 -19.75 5.07
N ARG A 16 8.79 -18.79 5.78
CA ARG A 16 8.68 -18.66 7.24
C ARG A 16 8.10 -17.30 7.63
N LYS A 17 7.73 -17.17 8.89
CA LYS A 17 7.29 -15.92 9.48
C LYS A 17 8.28 -15.55 10.59
N ASP A 18 8.79 -14.34 10.50
CA ASP A 18 9.69 -13.78 11.50
C ASP A 18 9.06 -12.53 12.10
N GLU A 19 9.13 -12.40 13.42
CA GLU A 19 8.75 -11.16 14.11
C GLU A 19 9.98 -10.25 14.16
N VAL A 20 9.85 -9.07 13.53
CA VAL A 20 10.91 -8.10 13.38
C VAL A 20 10.40 -6.74 13.83
N THR A 21 11.20 -6.03 14.64
CA THR A 21 10.90 -4.67 15.08
C THR A 21 11.61 -3.63 14.21
N PRO A 22 11.19 -2.36 14.21
CA PRO A 22 11.91 -1.31 13.49
C PRO A 22 13.40 -1.24 13.82
N ASP A 23 13.76 -1.44 15.08
CA ASP A 23 15.15 -1.34 15.54
C ASP A 23 16.03 -2.50 15.07
N THR A 24 15.44 -3.64 14.76
CA THR A 24 16.17 -4.84 14.30
C THR A 24 16.05 -5.09 12.80
N LEU A 25 15.24 -4.31 12.09
CA LEU A 25 14.93 -4.55 10.68
C LEU A 25 16.18 -4.56 9.80
N GLU A 26 17.08 -3.61 9.96
CA GLU A 26 18.30 -3.50 9.16
C GLU A 26 19.20 -4.72 9.29
N THR A 27 19.50 -5.10 10.54
CA THR A 27 20.35 -6.26 10.83
C THR A 27 19.69 -7.54 10.29
N TRP A 28 18.38 -7.69 10.55
CA TRP A 28 17.63 -8.85 10.09
C TRP A 28 17.62 -8.97 8.56
N LEU A 29 17.40 -7.87 7.84
CA LEU A 29 17.45 -7.84 6.36
C LEU A 29 18.82 -8.25 5.85
N THR A 30 19.87 -7.67 6.42
CA THR A 30 21.26 -7.97 6.04
C THR A 30 21.57 -9.45 6.20
N ASP A 31 21.25 -10.04 7.34
CA ASP A 31 21.51 -11.46 7.62
C ASP A 31 20.64 -12.35 6.72
N PHE A 32 19.34 -12.05 6.55
CA PHE A 32 18.44 -12.81 5.73
C PHE A 32 18.93 -12.93 4.27
N PHE A 33 19.31 -11.82 3.65
CA PHE A 33 19.77 -11.85 2.26
C PHE A 33 21.19 -12.42 2.12
N LYS A 34 22.06 -12.22 3.10
CA LYS A 34 23.38 -12.86 3.17
C LYS A 34 23.29 -14.38 3.26
N ASP A 35 22.30 -14.91 3.98
CA ASP A 35 22.05 -16.34 4.13
C ASP A 35 21.30 -16.95 2.93
N GLY A 36 21.12 -16.17 1.86
CA GLY A 36 20.54 -16.63 0.60
C GLY A 36 19.05 -16.45 0.45
N GLY A 37 18.43 -15.68 1.36
CA GLY A 37 17.04 -15.25 1.23
C GLY A 37 16.77 -14.59 -0.12
N LYS A 38 15.59 -14.84 -0.70
CA LYS A 38 15.24 -14.35 -2.05
C LYS A 38 14.32 -13.14 -2.01
N GLY A 39 13.43 -13.08 -1.04
CA GLY A 39 12.48 -12.00 -0.90
C GLY A 39 11.66 -12.13 0.36
N ILE A 40 11.06 -11.02 0.75
CA ILE A 40 10.25 -10.91 1.97
C ILE A 40 8.95 -10.17 1.68
N SER A 41 7.89 -10.56 2.37
CA SER A 41 6.66 -9.79 2.47
C SER A 41 6.65 -9.05 3.81
N ILE A 42 6.39 -7.76 3.76
CA ILE A 42 6.49 -6.85 4.90
C ILE A 42 5.09 -6.36 5.28
N THR A 43 4.80 -6.38 6.57
CA THR A 43 3.55 -5.88 7.13
C THR A 43 3.79 -4.81 8.19
N LEU A 44 2.73 -4.34 8.82
CA LEU A 44 2.80 -3.37 9.91
C LEU A 44 3.74 -3.83 11.05
N PRO A 45 4.50 -2.91 11.66
CA PRO A 45 4.57 -1.46 11.35
C PRO A 45 5.72 -1.09 10.39
N LEU A 46 6.29 -2.05 9.65
CA LEU A 46 7.60 -1.94 9.01
C LEU A 46 7.56 -1.38 7.57
N LYS A 47 6.39 -1.28 6.92
CA LYS A 47 6.28 -0.92 5.50
C LYS A 47 6.93 0.40 5.12
N GLU A 48 6.82 1.43 5.98
CA GLU A 48 7.43 2.75 5.73
C GLU A 48 8.94 2.71 5.95
N ALA A 49 9.40 2.07 7.05
CA ALA A 49 10.82 1.92 7.34
C ALA A 49 11.56 1.09 6.28
N ALA A 50 10.91 0.05 5.77
CA ALA A 50 11.48 -0.86 4.79
C ALA A 50 11.89 -0.19 3.48
N LEU A 51 11.26 0.94 3.13
CA LEU A 51 11.60 1.70 1.94
C LEU A 51 13.08 2.15 1.92
N ASN A 52 13.65 2.41 3.10
CA ASN A 52 15.02 2.93 3.23
C ASN A 52 16.10 1.86 3.02
N TYR A 53 15.72 0.59 2.96
CA TYR A 53 16.66 -0.53 2.86
C TYR A 53 16.72 -1.17 1.48
N ALA A 54 15.96 -0.66 0.51
CA ALA A 54 16.04 -1.09 -0.88
C ALA A 54 16.99 -0.20 -1.68
N ASP A 55 17.84 -0.80 -2.51
CA ASP A 55 18.74 -0.07 -3.41
C ASP A 55 17.96 0.61 -4.55
N GLU A 56 16.89 -0.04 -5.00
CA GLU A 56 15.98 0.47 -6.03
C GLU A 56 14.53 0.29 -5.58
N ILE A 57 13.69 1.27 -5.88
CA ILE A 57 12.28 1.29 -5.48
C ILE A 57 11.40 1.48 -6.71
N SER A 58 10.33 0.70 -6.82
CA SER A 58 9.30 0.89 -7.86
C SER A 58 8.59 2.24 -7.71
N ASP A 59 8.03 2.75 -8.80
CA ASP A 59 7.28 4.01 -8.76
C ASP A 59 6.09 3.93 -7.82
N ARG A 60 5.40 2.79 -7.76
CA ARG A 60 4.27 2.59 -6.83
C ARG A 60 4.70 2.56 -5.35
N ALA A 61 5.85 1.98 -5.03
CA ALA A 61 6.42 2.05 -3.68
C ALA A 61 6.84 3.48 -3.31
N ARG A 62 7.38 4.21 -4.29
CA ARG A 62 7.75 5.63 -4.15
C ARG A 62 6.52 6.50 -3.88
N LEU A 63 5.46 6.35 -4.68
CA LEU A 63 4.19 7.07 -4.49
C LEU A 63 3.57 6.75 -3.13
N ALA A 64 3.55 5.47 -2.75
CA ALA A 64 3.02 5.03 -1.47
C ALA A 64 3.89 5.46 -0.28
N SER A 65 5.17 5.82 -0.46
CA SER A 65 6.16 5.96 0.62
C SER A 65 6.18 4.73 1.54
N ALA A 66 5.97 3.55 0.98
CA ALA A 66 5.89 2.30 1.74
C ALA A 66 6.23 1.10 0.84
N CYS A 67 6.93 0.15 1.41
CA CYS A 67 7.33 -1.10 0.78
C CYS A 67 6.63 -2.27 1.48
N ASN A 68 5.90 -3.11 0.73
CA ASN A 68 5.36 -4.36 1.28
C ASN A 68 6.11 -5.60 0.80
N VAL A 69 7.04 -5.42 -0.14
CA VAL A 69 7.90 -6.48 -0.68
C VAL A 69 9.31 -5.95 -0.88
N ILE A 70 10.33 -6.69 -0.44
CA ILE A 70 11.72 -6.52 -0.85
C ILE A 70 12.22 -7.87 -1.40
N TYR A 71 12.90 -7.84 -2.54
CA TYR A 71 13.48 -9.03 -3.14
C TYR A 71 14.89 -8.73 -3.68
N ALA A 72 15.73 -9.76 -3.69
CA ALA A 72 17.08 -9.67 -4.23
C ALA A 72 17.11 -10.03 -5.71
N LYS A 73 17.74 -9.17 -6.52
CA LYS A 73 18.00 -9.40 -7.93
C LYS A 73 19.32 -8.74 -8.31
N ASP A 74 20.20 -9.44 -9.04
CA ASP A 74 21.46 -8.91 -9.55
C ASP A 74 22.34 -8.22 -8.47
N LYS A 75 22.37 -8.81 -7.28
CA LYS A 75 23.07 -8.31 -6.08
C LYS A 75 22.53 -6.98 -5.52
N LYS A 76 21.34 -6.58 -5.92
CA LYS A 76 20.63 -5.41 -5.40
C LYS A 76 19.33 -5.84 -4.73
N LEU A 77 18.86 -5.02 -3.80
CA LEU A 77 17.55 -5.14 -3.16
C LEU A 77 16.55 -4.22 -3.85
N PHE A 78 15.47 -4.79 -4.34
CA PHE A 78 14.37 -4.07 -4.98
C PHE A 78 13.18 -4.01 -4.04
N GLY A 79 12.71 -2.80 -3.78
CA GLY A 79 11.53 -2.53 -2.97
C GLY A 79 10.30 -2.27 -3.84
N ASP A 80 9.17 -2.87 -3.47
CA ASP A 80 7.93 -2.71 -4.20
C ASP A 80 6.73 -2.57 -3.26
N ASN A 81 5.62 -2.02 -3.79
CA ASN A 81 4.34 -2.03 -3.11
C ASN A 81 3.27 -2.61 -4.02
N THR A 82 2.79 -3.79 -3.67
CA THR A 82 1.79 -4.54 -4.45
C THR A 82 0.39 -4.44 -3.86
N ASP A 83 0.18 -3.76 -2.72
CA ASP A 83 -1.11 -3.67 -2.03
C ASP A 83 -2.19 -3.07 -2.94
N GLY A 84 -1.88 -1.94 -3.57
CA GLY A 84 -2.82 -1.25 -4.45
C GLY A 84 -3.17 -2.07 -5.68
N GLN A 85 -2.19 -2.65 -6.37
CA GLN A 85 -2.44 -3.49 -7.53
C GLN A 85 -3.26 -4.73 -7.15
N GLY A 86 -2.97 -5.34 -6.00
CA GLY A 86 -3.73 -6.49 -5.49
C GLY A 86 -5.19 -6.14 -5.25
N LEU A 87 -5.46 -5.04 -4.55
CA LEU A 87 -6.82 -4.55 -4.28
C LEU A 87 -7.59 -4.28 -5.58
N ILE A 88 -6.99 -3.53 -6.52
CA ILE A 88 -7.65 -3.22 -7.79
C ILE A 88 -7.97 -4.49 -8.60
N THR A 89 -7.02 -5.41 -8.64
CA THR A 89 -7.21 -6.69 -9.34
C THR A 89 -8.38 -7.48 -8.74
N ASP A 90 -8.49 -7.53 -7.43
CA ASP A 90 -9.59 -8.23 -6.75
C ASP A 90 -10.94 -7.54 -6.99
N LEU A 91 -11.02 -6.23 -6.81
CA LEU A 91 -12.23 -5.46 -7.03
C LEU A 91 -12.74 -5.59 -8.48
N GLU A 92 -11.88 -5.37 -9.49
CA GLU A 92 -12.29 -5.35 -10.89
C GLU A 92 -12.45 -6.77 -11.47
N ASN A 93 -11.52 -7.70 -11.16
CA ASN A 93 -11.51 -9.01 -11.79
C ASN A 93 -12.36 -10.05 -11.07
N ASN A 94 -12.38 -10.05 -9.73
CA ASN A 94 -13.12 -11.02 -8.96
C ASN A 94 -14.50 -10.51 -8.57
N LEU A 95 -14.59 -9.30 -8.02
CA LEU A 95 -15.84 -8.73 -7.52
C LEU A 95 -16.63 -7.95 -8.60
N LYS A 96 -16.03 -7.67 -9.77
CA LYS A 96 -16.65 -6.92 -10.87
C LYS A 96 -17.08 -5.51 -10.46
N VAL A 97 -16.37 -4.91 -9.51
CA VAL A 97 -16.58 -3.53 -9.06
C VAL A 97 -15.66 -2.59 -9.82
N THR A 98 -16.22 -1.64 -10.57
CA THR A 98 -15.44 -0.55 -11.17
C THR A 98 -15.34 0.63 -10.22
N LEU A 99 -14.18 1.28 -10.18
CA LEU A 99 -13.91 2.44 -9.32
C LEU A 99 -14.13 3.78 -10.03
N LYS A 100 -14.18 3.77 -11.35
CA LYS A 100 -14.40 4.98 -12.14
C LYS A 100 -15.71 5.67 -11.76
N ASP A 101 -15.65 6.98 -11.55
CA ASP A 101 -16.77 7.84 -11.15
C ASP A 101 -17.42 7.47 -9.81
N LYS A 102 -16.76 6.65 -8.98
CA LYS A 102 -17.25 6.23 -7.67
C LYS A 102 -16.82 7.15 -6.55
N LYS A 103 -17.68 7.24 -5.53
CA LYS A 103 -17.37 7.92 -4.26
C LYS A 103 -16.80 6.90 -3.27
N ILE A 104 -15.54 7.08 -2.87
CA ILE A 104 -14.81 6.10 -2.09
C ILE A 104 -14.40 6.70 -0.74
N LEU A 105 -14.70 5.97 0.35
CA LEU A 105 -14.22 6.26 1.69
C LEU A 105 -13.16 5.25 2.10
N ILE A 106 -12.01 5.74 2.59
CA ILE A 106 -10.97 4.94 3.22
C ILE A 106 -10.95 5.23 4.70
N LEU A 107 -11.10 4.18 5.50
CA LEU A 107 -10.97 4.24 6.96
C LEU A 107 -9.56 3.77 7.33
N GLY A 108 -8.75 4.71 7.80
CA GLY A 108 -7.34 4.48 8.14
C GLY A 108 -6.40 5.38 7.35
N ALA A 109 -5.22 5.67 7.92
CA ALA A 109 -4.16 6.49 7.32
C ALA A 109 -2.77 5.90 7.62
N GLY A 110 -2.68 4.56 7.66
CA GLY A 110 -1.44 3.82 7.87
C GLY A 110 -0.79 3.36 6.57
N GLY A 111 0.19 2.47 6.68
CA GLY A 111 0.93 1.92 5.55
C GLY A 111 0.05 1.16 4.55
N ALA A 112 -1.08 0.57 4.98
CA ALA A 112 -2.03 -0.07 4.07
C ALA A 112 -2.77 0.98 3.22
N ALA A 113 -3.34 2.02 3.83
CA ALA A 113 -3.96 3.14 3.11
C ALA A 113 -2.99 3.77 2.11
N ARG A 114 -1.74 4.05 2.53
CA ARG A 114 -0.68 4.55 1.65
C ARG A 114 -0.47 3.68 0.42
N GLY A 115 -0.44 2.37 0.62
CA GLY A 115 -0.18 1.40 -0.44
C GLY A 115 -1.28 1.32 -1.50
N ILE A 116 -2.53 1.56 -1.12
CA ILE A 116 -3.67 1.37 -2.02
C ILE A 116 -4.15 2.66 -2.71
N ILE A 117 -4.02 3.83 -2.07
CA ILE A 117 -4.58 5.09 -2.55
C ILE A 117 -4.06 5.48 -3.94
N PRO A 118 -2.76 5.42 -4.26
CA PRO A 118 -2.28 5.76 -5.60
C PRO A 118 -2.99 4.96 -6.70
N SER A 119 -3.13 3.65 -6.52
CA SER A 119 -3.80 2.78 -7.48
C SER A 119 -5.31 3.06 -7.61
N ILE A 120 -5.94 3.49 -6.53
CA ILE A 120 -7.35 3.92 -6.55
C ILE A 120 -7.50 5.22 -7.37
N ILE A 121 -6.61 6.20 -7.15
CA ILE A 121 -6.62 7.49 -7.89
C ILE A 121 -6.40 7.27 -9.39
N GLU A 122 -5.60 6.30 -9.79
CA GLU A 122 -5.39 5.92 -11.20
C GLU A 122 -6.69 5.44 -11.89
N LYS A 123 -7.68 4.99 -11.13
CA LYS A 123 -8.97 4.51 -11.64
C LYS A 123 -10.02 5.61 -11.81
N ASP A 124 -9.64 6.87 -11.66
CA ASP A 124 -10.48 8.06 -11.84
C ASP A 124 -11.80 8.01 -11.05
N PRO A 125 -11.76 7.84 -9.71
CA PRO A 125 -12.96 7.95 -8.89
C PRO A 125 -13.47 9.40 -8.88
N ALA A 126 -14.77 9.58 -8.66
CA ALA A 126 -15.38 10.92 -8.52
C ALA A 126 -14.90 11.61 -7.22
N SER A 127 -14.83 10.85 -6.14
CA SER A 127 -14.29 11.35 -4.87
C SER A 127 -13.54 10.27 -4.09
N LEU A 128 -12.54 10.71 -3.34
CA LEU A 128 -11.79 9.89 -2.40
C LEU A 128 -11.69 10.64 -1.07
N LYS A 129 -12.20 10.03 -0.02
CA LYS A 129 -12.16 10.55 1.34
C LYS A 129 -11.31 9.64 2.22
N ILE A 130 -10.39 10.22 2.98
CA ILE A 130 -9.60 9.51 3.99
C ILE A 130 -10.07 9.94 5.36
N ALA A 131 -10.57 9.01 6.17
CA ALA A 131 -10.94 9.28 7.54
C ALA A 131 -10.09 8.46 8.51
N ASN A 132 -9.55 9.09 9.55
CA ASN A 132 -8.72 8.40 10.53
C ASN A 132 -8.98 8.90 11.94
N ARG A 133 -8.86 8.00 12.94
CA ARG A 133 -9.03 8.34 14.35
C ARG A 133 -8.15 9.54 14.77
N THR A 134 -6.93 9.59 14.30
CA THR A 134 -6.03 10.73 14.44
C THR A 134 -6.10 11.54 13.15
N GLU A 135 -6.91 12.60 13.15
CA GLU A 135 -7.18 13.43 11.97
C GLU A 135 -5.90 13.92 11.28
N SER A 136 -4.92 14.38 12.06
CA SER A 136 -3.65 14.86 11.52
C SER A 136 -2.93 13.85 10.65
N LYS A 137 -3.07 12.54 10.92
CA LYS A 137 -2.48 11.48 10.08
C LYS A 137 -3.16 11.40 8.71
N ALA A 138 -4.48 11.58 8.65
CA ALA A 138 -5.21 11.59 7.39
C ALA A 138 -4.83 12.82 6.54
N LEU A 139 -4.74 14.00 7.18
CA LEU A 139 -4.35 15.25 6.52
C LEU A 139 -2.91 15.16 5.98
N LEU A 140 -1.96 14.65 6.77
CA LEU A 140 -0.57 14.47 6.34
C LEU A 140 -0.46 13.47 5.19
N LEU A 141 -1.22 12.37 5.24
CA LEU A 141 -1.23 11.39 4.15
C LEU A 141 -1.74 12.01 2.85
N LYS A 142 -2.85 12.76 2.92
CA LYS A 142 -3.39 13.48 1.75
C LYS A 142 -2.35 14.45 1.18
N GLN A 143 -1.75 15.28 2.02
CA GLN A 143 -0.74 16.26 1.60
C GLN A 143 0.48 15.60 0.93
N ASP A 144 0.97 14.51 1.50
CA ASP A 144 2.10 13.75 0.94
C ASP A 144 1.76 13.18 -0.45
N LEU A 145 0.55 12.62 -0.62
CA LEU A 145 0.11 12.07 -1.89
C LEU A 145 -0.14 13.16 -2.95
N GLU A 146 -0.74 14.29 -2.58
CA GLU A 146 -0.92 15.44 -3.49
C GLU A 146 0.41 16.03 -3.97
N GLY A 147 1.46 15.94 -3.16
CA GLY A 147 2.81 16.34 -3.55
C GLY A 147 3.48 15.41 -4.56
N LYS A 148 3.01 14.18 -4.72
CA LYS A 148 3.62 13.13 -5.53
C LYS A 148 2.81 12.72 -6.74
N ILE A 149 1.50 12.82 -6.66
CA ILE A 149 0.57 12.40 -7.73
C ILE A 149 0.16 13.63 -8.51
N ASP A 150 0.34 13.59 -9.83
CA ASP A 150 -0.19 14.66 -10.68
C ASP A 150 -1.71 14.52 -10.79
N LEU A 151 -2.41 15.40 -10.08
CA LEU A 151 -3.87 15.48 -10.09
C LEU A 151 -4.41 16.48 -11.14
N LYS A 152 -3.53 17.12 -11.93
CA LYS A 152 -3.95 18.07 -12.96
C LYS A 152 -4.77 17.37 -14.03
N GLY A 153 -5.94 17.91 -14.30
CA GLY A 153 -6.86 17.36 -15.28
C GLY A 153 -7.74 16.21 -14.76
N LYS A 154 -7.59 15.78 -13.52
CA LYS A 154 -8.51 14.86 -12.85
C LYS A 154 -9.63 15.65 -12.16
N SER A 155 -10.87 15.20 -12.34
CA SER A 155 -12.06 15.76 -11.66
C SER A 155 -12.25 15.13 -10.26
N LEU A 156 -11.16 14.79 -9.57
CA LEU A 156 -11.19 14.11 -8.28
C LEU A 156 -11.42 15.09 -7.14
N ILE A 157 -12.44 14.86 -6.33
CA ILE A 157 -12.60 15.49 -5.01
C ILE A 157 -11.81 14.64 -4.01
N PHE A 158 -10.69 15.19 -3.51
CA PHE A 158 -9.82 14.47 -2.58
C PHE A 158 -9.80 15.16 -1.21
N GLU A 159 -10.35 14.49 -0.19
CA GLU A 159 -10.53 15.03 1.16
C GLU A 159 -9.92 14.11 2.22
N ALA A 160 -9.59 14.69 3.36
CA ALA A 160 -9.13 13.95 4.53
C ALA A 160 -9.62 14.61 5.82
N GLY A 161 -9.89 13.80 6.85
CA GLY A 161 -10.42 14.30 8.12
C GLY A 161 -10.44 13.25 9.22
N GLY A 162 -11.10 13.62 10.34
CA GLY A 162 -11.33 12.76 11.49
C GLY A 162 -12.49 11.80 11.27
N LEU A 163 -12.62 10.80 12.18
CA LEU A 163 -13.79 9.92 12.25
C LEU A 163 -14.93 10.65 13.01
N THR A 164 -15.45 11.72 12.43
CA THR A 164 -16.57 12.48 12.98
C THR A 164 -17.81 12.32 12.12
N ASP A 165 -19.00 12.35 12.73
CA ASP A 165 -20.26 12.20 12.01
C ASP A 165 -20.40 13.27 10.90
N ASP A 166 -20.04 14.51 11.18
CA ASP A 166 -20.09 15.61 10.21
C ASP A 166 -19.21 15.33 8.98
N PHE A 167 -18.04 14.74 9.16
CA PHE A 167 -17.13 14.40 8.06
C PHE A 167 -17.57 13.15 7.31
N LEU A 168 -18.02 12.12 8.04
CA LEU A 168 -18.38 10.83 7.45
C LEU A 168 -19.76 10.85 6.78
N LEU A 169 -20.74 11.55 7.38
CA LEU A 169 -22.13 11.55 6.91
C LEU A 169 -22.45 12.68 5.95
N ALA A 170 -21.47 13.55 5.65
CA ALA A 170 -21.64 14.63 4.68
C ALA A 170 -21.95 14.10 3.26
N ASP A 171 -21.53 12.86 2.96
CA ASP A 171 -21.68 12.22 1.66
C ASP A 171 -22.23 10.80 1.77
N SER A 172 -22.75 10.28 0.66
CA SER A 172 -22.95 8.86 0.45
C SER A 172 -21.74 8.26 -0.27
N TYR A 173 -21.42 7.01 0.02
CA TYR A 173 -20.28 6.31 -0.58
C TYR A 173 -20.74 5.07 -1.37
N ASP A 174 -20.12 4.86 -2.52
CA ASP A 174 -20.30 3.63 -3.31
C ASP A 174 -19.45 2.49 -2.75
N LEU A 175 -18.29 2.84 -2.15
CA LEU A 175 -17.34 1.87 -1.61
C LEU A 175 -16.70 2.42 -0.32
N VAL A 176 -16.61 1.55 0.69
CA VAL A 176 -15.86 1.83 1.93
C VAL A 176 -14.77 0.79 2.07
N ILE A 177 -13.53 1.24 2.24
CA ILE A 177 -12.35 0.40 2.44
C ILE A 177 -11.82 0.63 3.85
N ASN A 178 -11.77 -0.42 4.65
CA ASN A 178 -11.15 -0.40 5.98
C ASN A 178 -9.70 -0.90 5.87
N SER A 179 -8.72 -0.05 6.25
CA SER A 179 -7.30 -0.31 6.03
C SER A 179 -6.44 -0.14 7.30
#